data_b239b8e2624a32226df5ac2aa03cb695
#
_entry.id   b239b8e2624a32226df5ac2aa03cb695
#
_cell.length_a   1.000
_cell.length_b   1.000
_cell.length_c   1.000
_cell.angle_alpha   90.00
_cell.angle_beta   90.00
_cell.angle_gamma   90.00
#
_symmetry.space_group_name_H-M   'P 1'
#
loop_
_entity.id
_entity.type
_entity.pdbx_description
1 polymer ?
#
loop_
_entity_poly.entity_id
_entity_poly.type
_entity_poly.pdbx_seq_one_letter_code
_entity_poly.pdbx_strand_id
1 'polypeptide(L)'
;MAKHFDINVAKKYGTTRITHVAPDAFPNSKCIVSVVLHSTEIVRLDRRNNIVTLNSGGWRTVTTKADINTALRQIPAYDGWFLASKKGEWFLEHSATGKRIEFYDGITLGGGAGLPVQVISNRKAA
;
A
#
# COMPACT_ATOMS: atom_id res chain seq x y z
N MET A 1 -19.95 8.61 1.39
CA MET A 1 -18.88 9.40 2.02
C MET A 1 -17.61 8.59 2.10
N ALA A 2 -16.49 9.18 1.73
CA ALA A 2 -15.21 8.49 1.79
C ALA A 2 -14.83 8.22 3.25
N LYS A 3 -14.43 6.98 3.51
CA LYS A 3 -13.94 6.58 4.80
C LYS A 3 -12.52 7.12 4.99
N HIS A 4 -12.26 7.70 6.14
CA HIS A 4 -10.93 8.18 6.47
C HIS A 4 -10.35 7.36 7.60
N PHE A 5 -9.15 6.87 7.40
CA PHE A 5 -8.41 6.20 8.45
C PHE A 5 -7.01 6.83 8.55
N ASP A 6 -6.40 6.67 9.73
CA ASP A 6 -5.06 7.17 9.99
C ASP A 6 -4.16 5.96 10.20
N ILE A 7 -3.18 5.78 9.32
CA ILE A 7 -2.27 4.63 9.42
C ILE A 7 -1.40 4.68 10.68
N ASN A 8 -1.34 5.83 11.35
CA ASN A 8 -0.56 5.98 12.57
C ASN A 8 -1.34 5.58 13.82
N VAL A 9 -2.63 5.32 13.69
CA VAL A 9 -3.50 4.95 14.82
C VAL A 9 -4.05 3.55 14.58
N ALA A 10 -3.59 2.59 15.39
CA ALA A 10 -4.05 1.22 15.28
C ALA A 10 -5.45 1.09 15.85
N LYS A 11 -6.45 1.01 14.99
CA LYS A 11 -7.83 0.79 15.39
C LYS A 11 -8.67 0.35 14.20
N LYS A 12 -9.92 0.04 14.46
CA LYS A 12 -10.89 -0.35 13.44
C LYS A 12 -11.64 0.87 12.93
N TYR A 13 -11.69 1.03 11.62
CA TYR A 13 -12.41 2.10 10.92
C TYR A 13 -13.44 1.45 10.00
N GLY A 14 -14.62 1.12 10.52
CA GLY A 14 -15.62 0.41 9.72
C GLY A 14 -15.11 -0.96 9.29
N THR A 15 -15.03 -1.21 7.99
CA THR A 15 -14.54 -2.48 7.44
C THR A 15 -13.01 -2.51 7.27
N THR A 16 -12.34 -1.41 7.58
CA THR A 16 -10.88 -1.30 7.47
C THR A 16 -10.27 -1.26 8.87
N ARG A 17 -9.23 -2.03 9.09
CA ARG A 17 -8.55 -2.08 10.38
C ARG A 17 -7.07 -1.79 10.19
N ILE A 18 -6.55 -0.91 11.03
CA ILE A 18 -5.12 -0.59 11.07
C ILE A 18 -4.50 -1.33 12.23
N THR A 19 -3.45 -2.09 11.97
CA THR A 19 -2.67 -2.76 13.00
C THR A 19 -1.20 -2.41 12.87
N HIS A 20 -0.51 -2.37 14.00
CA HIS A 20 0.93 -2.16 14.04
C HIS A 20 1.57 -3.45 14.54
N VAL A 21 2.46 -3.99 13.73
CA VAL A 21 3.04 -5.31 13.97
C VAL A 21 4.56 -5.19 14.06
N ALA A 22 5.15 -6.00 14.93
CA ALA A 22 6.61 -6.10 15.02
C ALA A 22 7.09 -7.11 13.97
N PRO A 23 8.12 -6.78 13.18
CA PRO A 23 8.72 -7.75 12.28
C PRO A 23 9.52 -8.79 13.06
N ASP A 24 9.69 -9.97 12.49
CA ASP A 24 10.41 -11.06 13.14
C ASP A 24 11.83 -10.67 13.53
N ALA A 25 12.50 -9.89 12.70
CA ALA A 25 13.87 -9.45 12.97
C ALA A 25 13.96 -8.40 14.09
N PHE A 26 12.84 -7.75 14.44
CA PHE A 26 12.83 -6.68 15.45
C PHE A 26 11.56 -6.80 16.29
N PRO A 27 11.47 -7.81 17.16
CA PRO A 27 10.22 -8.16 17.85
C PRO A 27 9.68 -7.10 18.80
N ASN A 28 10.51 -6.14 19.22
CA ASN A 28 10.09 -5.07 20.11
C ASN A 28 9.71 -3.78 19.36
N SER A 29 9.74 -3.80 18.03
CA SER A 29 9.49 -2.63 17.19
C SER A 29 8.18 -2.79 16.43
N LYS A 30 7.25 -1.89 16.63
CA LYS A 30 5.98 -1.89 15.87
C LYS A 30 6.11 -1.06 14.61
N CYS A 31 7.09 -1.39 13.77
CA CYS A 31 7.38 -0.61 12.57
C CYS A 31 6.61 -1.08 11.33
N ILE A 32 5.89 -2.18 11.41
CA ILE A 32 5.07 -2.67 10.31
C ILE A 32 3.65 -2.16 10.50
N VAL A 33 3.14 -1.40 9.53
CA VAL A 33 1.75 -0.96 9.50
C VAL A 33 0.99 -1.86 8.54
N SER A 34 -0.09 -2.46 9.03
CA SER A 34 -0.93 -3.35 8.22
C SER A 34 -2.31 -2.70 8.07
N VAL A 35 -2.75 -2.53 6.84
CA VAL A 35 -4.10 -2.05 6.52
C VAL A 35 -4.90 -3.25 6.03
N VAL A 36 -5.90 -3.64 6.81
CA VAL A 36 -6.72 -4.82 6.52
C VAL A 36 -8.13 -4.38 6.17
N LEU A 37 -8.56 -4.68 4.96
CA LEU A 37 -9.93 -4.45 4.51
C LEU A 37 -10.67 -5.79 4.53
N HIS A 38 -11.72 -5.88 5.33
CA HIS A 38 -12.38 -7.14 5.65
C HIS A 38 -11.35 -8.11 6.25
N SER A 39 -10.93 -9.13 5.55
CA SER A 39 -9.91 -10.07 6.02
C SER A 39 -8.65 -10.07 5.15
N THR A 40 -8.52 -9.08 4.25
CA THR A 40 -7.38 -8.99 3.33
C THR A 40 -6.44 -7.87 3.75
N GLU A 41 -5.16 -8.19 3.94
CA GLU A 41 -4.14 -7.16 4.14
C GLU A 41 -3.86 -6.52 2.77
N ILE A 42 -4.38 -5.31 2.57
CA ILE A 42 -4.25 -4.61 1.28
C ILE A 42 -3.00 -3.75 1.21
N VAL A 43 -2.48 -3.29 2.35
CA VAL A 43 -1.24 -2.51 2.42
C VAL A 43 -0.43 -3.01 3.60
N ARG A 44 0.84 -3.29 3.35
CA ARG A 44 1.80 -3.59 4.40
C ARG A 44 2.99 -2.66 4.23
N LEU A 45 3.20 -1.81 5.21
CA LEU A 45 4.28 -0.81 5.18
C LEU A 45 5.34 -1.16 6.21
N ASP A 46 6.58 -1.34 5.76
CA ASP A 46 7.74 -1.43 6.64
C ASP A 46 8.36 -0.05 6.74
N ARG A 47 8.13 0.63 7.86
CA ARG A 47 8.62 2.01 8.06
C ARG A 47 10.12 2.11 8.20
N ARG A 48 10.78 1.04 8.62
CA ARG A 48 12.24 1.06 8.78
C ARG A 48 12.96 1.11 7.44
N ASN A 49 12.39 0.45 6.44
CA ASN A 49 13.02 0.29 5.14
C ASN A 49 12.29 1.02 4.04
N ASN A 50 11.19 1.70 4.36
CA ASN A 50 10.31 2.37 3.38
C ASN A 50 9.86 1.42 2.27
N ILE A 51 9.48 0.21 2.67
CA ILE A 51 8.99 -0.81 1.74
C ILE A 51 7.50 -0.95 1.92
N VAL A 52 6.75 -0.89 0.83
CA VAL A 52 5.31 -1.09 0.86
C VAL A 52 4.92 -2.23 -0.07
N THR A 53 4.06 -3.11 0.43
CA THR A 53 3.49 -4.21 -0.36
C THR A 53 1.99 -3.98 -0.49
N LEU A 54 1.47 -4.08 -1.70
CA LEU A 54 0.07 -3.84 -2.02
C LEU A 54 -0.57 -5.12 -2.53
N ASN A 55 -1.83 -5.34 -2.12
CA ASN A 55 -2.56 -6.54 -2.49
C ASN A 55 -4.06 -6.25 -2.51
N SER A 56 -4.76 -6.73 -3.53
CA SER A 56 -6.21 -6.60 -3.60
C SER A 56 -6.91 -7.85 -3.05
N GLY A 57 -6.19 -8.94 -2.85
CA GLY A 57 -6.79 -10.21 -2.46
C GLY A 57 -7.71 -10.78 -3.53
N GLY A 58 -7.56 -10.33 -4.77
CA GLY A 58 -8.47 -10.69 -5.85
C GLY A 58 -9.73 -9.83 -5.92
N TRP A 59 -9.90 -8.92 -4.96
CA TRP A 59 -11.08 -8.04 -4.89
C TRP A 59 -10.74 -6.67 -5.43
N ARG A 60 -10.81 -6.51 -6.75
CA ARG A 60 -10.49 -5.23 -7.39
C ARG A 60 -11.73 -4.34 -7.42
N THR A 61 -12.10 -3.83 -6.25
CA THR A 61 -13.26 -2.98 -6.07
C THR A 61 -12.87 -1.52 -5.86
N VAL A 62 -13.85 -0.63 -6.00
CA VAL A 62 -13.65 0.80 -5.74
C VAL A 62 -13.19 1.03 -4.30
N THR A 63 -13.75 0.29 -3.35
CA THR A 63 -13.37 0.41 -1.94
C THR A 63 -11.92 0.00 -1.71
N THR A 64 -11.49 -1.11 -2.28
CA THR A 64 -10.09 -1.56 -2.16
C THR A 64 -9.13 -0.52 -2.72
N LYS A 65 -9.42 0.00 -3.92
CA LYS A 65 -8.59 1.02 -4.55
C LYS A 65 -8.54 2.30 -3.73
N ALA A 66 -9.69 2.75 -3.21
CA ALA A 66 -9.77 3.96 -2.40
C ALA A 66 -8.97 3.81 -1.10
N ASP A 67 -9.05 2.67 -0.45
CA ASP A 67 -8.31 2.44 0.80
C ASP A 67 -6.80 2.36 0.56
N ILE A 68 -6.37 1.71 -0.51
CA ILE A 68 -4.94 1.69 -0.87
C ILE A 68 -4.45 3.12 -1.11
N ASN A 69 -5.20 3.92 -1.86
CA ASN A 69 -4.82 5.30 -2.13
C ASN A 69 -4.80 6.16 -0.87
N THR A 70 -5.75 5.94 0.04
CA THR A 70 -5.75 6.65 1.31
C THR A 70 -4.48 6.35 2.12
N ALA A 71 -4.05 5.10 2.12
CA ALA A 71 -2.81 4.70 2.80
C ALA A 71 -1.58 5.31 2.12
N LEU A 72 -1.50 5.24 0.80
CA LEU A 72 -0.34 5.78 0.07
C LEU A 72 -0.15 7.27 0.30
N ARG A 73 -1.24 8.04 0.36
CA ARG A 73 -1.16 9.48 0.62
C ARG A 73 -0.58 9.81 1.99
N GLN A 74 -0.64 8.88 2.93
CA GLN A 74 -0.14 9.08 4.29
C GLN A 74 1.30 8.63 4.47
N ILE A 75 1.91 8.09 3.42
CA ILE A 75 3.29 7.62 3.47
C ILE A 75 4.15 8.61 2.68
N PRO A 76 4.99 9.42 3.35
CA PRO A 76 5.75 10.48 2.65
C PRO A 76 6.61 9.97 1.50
N ALA A 77 7.21 8.80 1.63
CA ALA A 77 8.06 8.23 0.58
C ALA A 77 7.28 7.92 -0.70
N TYR A 78 5.97 7.77 -0.62
CA TYR A 78 5.12 7.41 -1.76
C TYR A 78 4.11 8.51 -2.11
N ASP A 79 4.35 9.71 -1.62
CA ASP A 79 3.51 10.86 -1.97
C ASP A 79 3.52 11.08 -3.48
N GLY A 80 2.35 11.28 -4.04
CA GLY A 80 2.20 11.43 -5.49
C GLY A 80 1.95 10.13 -6.23
N TRP A 81 2.14 8.98 -5.60
CA TRP A 81 1.80 7.68 -6.19
C TRP A 81 0.36 7.31 -5.85
N PHE A 82 -0.35 6.82 -6.82
CA PHE A 82 -1.73 6.38 -6.61
C PHE A 82 -2.08 5.21 -7.53
N LEU A 83 -3.07 4.44 -7.08
CA LEU A 83 -3.57 3.30 -7.82
C LEU A 83 -4.74 3.78 -8.68
N ALA A 84 -4.64 3.55 -9.98
CA ALA A 84 -5.65 3.94 -10.95
C ALA A 84 -6.13 2.71 -11.71
N SER A 85 -7.28 2.84 -12.36
CA SER A 85 -7.80 1.77 -13.20
C SER A 85 -8.23 2.33 -14.55
N LYS A 86 -8.03 1.53 -15.60
CA LYS A 86 -8.46 1.86 -16.94
C LYS A 86 -8.85 0.57 -17.64
N LYS A 87 -10.08 0.50 -18.12
CA LYS A 87 -10.60 -0.68 -18.81
C LYS A 87 -10.43 -1.97 -17.99
N GLY A 88 -10.68 -1.85 -16.68
CA GLY A 88 -10.58 -3.00 -15.77
C GLY A 88 -9.19 -3.37 -15.33
N GLU A 89 -8.17 -2.74 -15.87
CA GLU A 89 -6.79 -2.99 -15.48
C GLU A 89 -6.33 -1.96 -14.45
N TRP A 90 -5.56 -2.40 -13.46
CA TRP A 90 -5.04 -1.54 -12.41
C TRP A 90 -3.56 -1.27 -12.63
N PHE A 91 -3.17 -0.04 -12.31
CA PHE A 91 -1.77 0.37 -12.39
C PHE A 91 -1.48 1.46 -11.36
N LEU A 92 -0.21 1.54 -10.97
CA LEU A 92 0.28 2.61 -10.11
C LEU A 92 0.82 3.73 -11.01
N GLU A 93 0.43 4.96 -10.69
CA GLU A 93 0.82 6.11 -11.48
C GLU A 93 1.40 7.19 -10.57
N HIS A 94 2.43 7.87 -11.04
CA HIS A 94 3.03 8.99 -10.32
C HIS A 94 2.53 10.29 -10.92
N SER A 95 1.89 11.13 -10.09
CA SER A 95 1.22 12.32 -10.56
C SER A 95 2.16 13.36 -11.16
N ALA A 96 3.39 13.48 -10.63
CA ALA A 96 4.33 14.49 -11.09
C ALA A 96 5.04 14.10 -12.39
N THR A 97 5.38 12.82 -12.57
CA THR A 97 6.18 12.35 -13.71
C THR A 97 5.36 11.62 -14.76
N GLY A 98 4.15 11.20 -14.42
CA GLY A 98 3.33 10.37 -15.30
C GLY A 98 3.82 8.94 -15.42
N LYS A 99 4.81 8.55 -14.63
CA LYS A 99 5.32 7.17 -14.66
C LYS A 99 4.22 6.19 -14.27
N ARG A 100 4.15 5.08 -14.99
CA ARG A 100 3.10 4.08 -14.77
C ARG A 100 3.72 2.70 -14.58
N ILE A 101 3.23 1.98 -13.57
CA ILE A 101 3.68 0.63 -13.25
C ILE A 101 2.45 -0.27 -13.21
N GLU A 102 2.49 -1.40 -13.92
CA GLU A 102 1.40 -2.36 -13.89
C GLU A 102 1.24 -2.92 -12.47
N PHE A 103 0.00 -2.89 -11.97
CA PHE A 103 -0.30 -3.43 -10.65
C PHE A 103 -0.50 -4.95 -10.72
N TYR A 104 0.03 -5.65 -9.73
CA TYR A 104 -0.28 -7.05 -9.49
C TYR A 104 -0.30 -7.29 -7.99
N ASP A 105 -1.05 -8.30 -7.55
CA ASP A 105 -1.15 -8.61 -6.13
C ASP A 105 0.20 -9.04 -5.59
N GLY A 106 0.60 -8.46 -4.47
CA GLY A 106 1.90 -8.69 -3.88
C GLY A 106 2.99 -7.76 -4.38
N ILE A 107 2.66 -6.79 -5.25
CA ILE A 107 3.66 -5.83 -5.73
C ILE A 107 4.29 -5.13 -4.54
N THR A 108 5.62 -5.09 -4.50
CA THR A 108 6.38 -4.50 -3.42
C THR A 108 7.24 -3.38 -3.98
N LEU A 109 7.12 -2.21 -3.36
CA LEU A 109 7.84 -1.01 -3.78
C LEU A 109 8.86 -0.65 -2.72
N GLY A 110 10.01 -0.18 -3.17
CA GLY A 110 11.06 0.33 -2.30
C GLY A 110 11.58 1.65 -2.81
N GLY A 111 12.46 2.28 -2.03
CA GLY A 111 13.01 3.59 -2.36
C GLY A 111 12.31 4.69 -1.58
N GLY A 112 12.15 5.86 -2.20
CA GLY A 112 11.64 7.04 -1.51
C GLY A 112 12.73 7.70 -0.68
N ALA A 113 12.37 8.69 0.15
CA ALA A 113 13.33 9.41 0.99
C ALA A 113 14.54 9.93 0.21
N GLY A 114 14.31 10.49 -0.98
CA GLY A 114 15.36 10.99 -1.85
C GLY A 114 15.82 10.02 -2.92
N LEU A 115 15.42 8.75 -2.82
CA LEU A 115 15.71 7.72 -3.84
C LEU A 115 14.47 7.48 -4.70
N PRO A 116 14.64 7.09 -5.97
CA PRO A 116 13.48 6.79 -6.80
C PRO A 116 12.70 5.60 -6.25
N VAL A 117 11.37 5.71 -6.28
CA VAL A 117 10.51 4.58 -5.96
C VAL A 117 10.57 3.57 -7.10
N GLN A 118 10.79 2.31 -6.77
CA GLN A 118 10.89 1.26 -7.78
C GLN A 118 10.31 -0.05 -7.27
N VAL A 119 9.92 -0.89 -8.20
CA VAL A 119 9.41 -2.23 -7.86
C VAL A 119 10.58 -3.11 -7.48
N ILE A 120 10.50 -3.71 -6.29
CA ILE A 120 11.54 -4.61 -5.79
C ILE A 120 11.08 -6.06 -5.74
N SER A 121 9.78 -6.32 -5.95
CA SER A 121 9.26 -7.68 -6.05
C SER A 121 9.38 -8.18 -7.48
N ASN A 122 9.51 -9.49 -7.63
CA ASN A 122 9.48 -10.12 -8.93
C ASN A 122 8.07 -10.63 -9.21
N ARG A 123 7.48 -10.16 -10.31
CA ARG A 123 6.22 -10.71 -10.77
C ARG A 123 6.48 -12.12 -11.28
N LYS A 124 5.83 -13.10 -10.68
CA LYS A 124 5.97 -14.47 -11.16
C LYS A 124 5.28 -14.61 -12.51
N ALA A 125 5.98 -15.21 -13.45
CA ALA A 125 5.36 -15.61 -14.67
C ALA A 125 4.27 -16.64 -14.33
N ALA A 126 3.09 -16.36 -14.79
CA ALA A 126 1.97 -17.26 -14.52
C ALA A 126 2.14 -18.57 -15.28
#